data_188e59dad836929b285319fe891145f3
#
_entry.id   188e59dad836929b285319fe891145f3
#
_cell.length_a   1.000
_cell.length_b   1.000
_cell.length_c   1.000
_cell.angle_alpha   90.00
_cell.angle_beta   90.00
_cell.angle_gamma   90.00
#
_symmetry.space_group_name_H-M   'P 1'
#
loop_
_entity.id
_entity.type
_entity.pdbx_description
1 polymer ?
#
loop_
_entity_poly.entity_id
_entity_poly.type
_entity_poly.pdbx_seq_one_letter_code
_entity_poly.pdbx_strand_id
1 'polypeptide(L)'
;MIINNIQEVIGNTPLFLIPEKIHGIKGLELYAKCEFLNPFGSVKDRTAMGLLREAKNYEYIIESSSGNTAKALGVLASVQGKKLLDVSRKMHQQEVEDIIKIIGTEIKSLPAGSECPDPNDPNSPLEVIKRIMNENPGKYYYTDQFSNSGNPKIHEETTAKEIDDDIGTPDFFFAGLGTTGS
;
A
#
# COMPACT_ATOMS: atom_id res chain seq x y z
N MET A 1 -18.88 19.02 2.53
CA MET A 1 -17.41 19.12 2.28
C MET A 1 -17.19 18.97 0.78
N ILE A 2 -16.39 19.80 0.15
CA ILE A 2 -15.96 19.66 -1.26
C ILE A 2 -14.47 19.33 -1.20
N ILE A 3 -14.04 18.26 -1.87
CA ILE A 3 -12.64 17.87 -1.99
C ILE A 3 -12.18 18.10 -3.44
N ASN A 4 -10.94 18.52 -3.62
CA ASN A 4 -10.36 18.75 -4.94
C ASN A 4 -9.43 17.62 -5.36
N ASN A 5 -8.97 16.82 -4.40
CA ASN A 5 -8.07 15.69 -4.64
C ASN A 5 -8.47 14.53 -3.74
N ILE A 6 -8.55 13.33 -4.31
CA ILE A 6 -8.90 12.11 -3.57
C ILE A 6 -7.90 11.80 -2.43
N GLN A 7 -6.68 12.31 -2.50
CA GLN A 7 -5.69 12.18 -1.43
C GLN A 7 -6.14 12.83 -0.12
N GLU A 8 -7.01 13.85 -0.18
CA GLU A 8 -7.51 14.59 1.00
C GLU A 8 -8.41 13.73 1.91
N VAL A 9 -8.91 12.60 1.40
CA VAL A 9 -9.77 11.67 2.16
C VAL A 9 -9.06 10.38 2.57
N ILE A 10 -7.75 10.31 2.36
CA ILE A 10 -6.93 9.21 2.88
C ILE A 10 -6.60 9.49 4.34
N GLY A 11 -6.85 8.53 5.21
CA GLY A 11 -6.66 8.69 6.65
C GLY A 11 -7.92 9.21 7.36
N ASN A 12 -7.74 9.67 8.57
CA ASN A 12 -8.83 10.05 9.48
C ASN A 12 -9.92 8.96 9.56
N THR A 13 -9.47 7.70 9.52
CA THR A 13 -10.36 6.55 9.62
C THR A 13 -10.83 6.37 11.06
N PRO A 14 -12.09 6.00 11.31
CA PRO A 14 -12.57 5.87 12.68
C PRO A 14 -11.93 4.70 13.42
N LEU A 15 -11.83 4.86 14.74
CA LEU A 15 -11.63 3.77 15.67
C LEU A 15 -12.99 3.22 16.10
N PHE A 16 -13.24 1.94 15.83
CA PHE A 16 -14.46 1.26 16.22
C PHE A 16 -14.26 0.50 17.53
N LEU A 17 -14.95 0.91 18.59
CA LEU A 17 -14.98 0.17 19.85
C LEU A 17 -15.81 -1.10 19.67
N ILE A 18 -15.16 -2.25 19.72
CA ILE A 18 -15.82 -3.56 19.62
C ILE A 18 -16.52 -3.84 20.95
N PRO A 19 -17.85 -4.04 20.96
CA PRO A 19 -18.58 -4.25 22.21
C PRO A 19 -18.12 -5.50 22.98
N GLU A 20 -18.05 -5.40 24.31
CA GLU A 20 -17.66 -6.51 25.20
C GLU A 20 -18.46 -7.80 24.92
N LYS A 21 -19.74 -7.69 24.56
CA LYS A 21 -20.60 -8.84 24.19
C LYS A 21 -20.10 -9.63 22.97
N ILE A 22 -19.22 -9.03 22.14
CA ILE A 22 -18.65 -9.68 20.93
C ILE A 22 -17.36 -10.40 21.29
N HIS A 23 -16.41 -9.73 22.00
CA HIS A 23 -15.12 -10.35 22.34
C HIS A 23 -15.15 -11.13 23.67
N GLY A 24 -16.12 -10.91 24.57
CA GLY A 24 -16.33 -11.68 25.77
C GLY A 24 -15.35 -11.48 26.91
N ILE A 25 -14.45 -10.48 26.83
CA ILE A 25 -13.41 -10.23 27.83
C ILE A 25 -13.85 -9.03 28.68
N LYS A 26 -14.21 -9.30 29.93
CA LYS A 26 -14.68 -8.27 30.86
C LYS A 26 -13.57 -7.26 31.20
N GLY A 27 -13.90 -5.97 31.10
CA GLY A 27 -12.99 -4.90 31.46
C GLY A 27 -11.88 -4.61 30.42
N LEU A 28 -11.96 -5.21 29.23
CA LEU A 28 -11.11 -4.89 28.09
C LEU A 28 -11.84 -3.92 27.16
N GLU A 29 -11.19 -2.84 26.79
CA GLU A 29 -11.61 -2.01 25.65
C GLU A 29 -10.83 -2.44 24.42
N LEU A 30 -11.53 -3.00 23.43
CA LEU A 30 -10.94 -3.47 22.17
C LEU A 30 -11.38 -2.55 21.02
N TYR A 31 -10.40 -1.94 20.36
CA TYR A 31 -10.64 -1.04 19.25
C TYR A 31 -10.13 -1.62 17.93
N ALA A 32 -10.85 -1.34 16.85
CA ALA A 32 -10.42 -1.64 15.49
C ALA A 32 -10.26 -0.34 14.68
N LYS A 33 -9.07 -0.05 14.17
CA LYS A 33 -8.83 1.05 13.23
C LYS A 33 -9.39 0.66 11.86
N CYS A 34 -10.43 1.36 11.40
CA CYS A 34 -11.22 0.97 10.23
C CYS A 34 -10.56 1.37 8.90
N GLU A 35 -9.37 0.85 8.62
CA GLU A 35 -8.58 1.21 7.42
C GLU A 35 -9.25 0.82 6.08
N PHE A 36 -10.26 -0.04 6.10
CA PHE A 36 -11.09 -0.36 4.94
C PHE A 36 -11.97 0.82 4.48
N LEU A 37 -12.10 1.87 5.28
CA LEU A 37 -12.83 3.10 4.94
C LEU A 37 -11.96 4.12 4.19
N ASN A 38 -10.67 3.86 4.00
CA ASN A 38 -9.88 4.64 3.05
C ASN A 38 -10.48 4.52 1.63
N PRO A 39 -10.31 5.51 0.75
CA PRO A 39 -10.99 5.58 -0.56
C PRO A 39 -10.74 4.38 -1.48
N PHE A 40 -9.59 3.70 -1.35
CA PHE A 40 -9.26 2.50 -2.13
C PHE A 40 -9.42 1.21 -1.30
N GLY A 41 -9.92 1.33 -0.07
CA GLY A 41 -10.39 0.25 0.77
C GLY A 41 -9.35 -0.45 1.61
N SER A 42 -8.20 0.16 1.90
CA SER A 42 -7.20 -0.46 2.78
C SER A 42 -6.18 0.52 3.37
N VAL A 43 -5.41 0.03 4.33
CA VAL A 43 -4.24 0.73 4.89
C VAL A 43 -3.19 1.09 3.83
N LYS A 44 -3.18 0.43 2.68
CA LYS A 44 -2.21 0.69 1.60
C LYS A 44 -2.42 2.01 0.89
N ASP A 45 -3.56 2.65 1.09
CA ASP A 45 -3.83 4.00 0.61
C ASP A 45 -2.86 5.00 1.26
N ARG A 46 -2.65 4.86 2.57
CA ARG A 46 -1.64 5.64 3.30
C ARG A 46 -0.22 5.28 2.85
N THR A 47 0.09 3.98 2.79
CA THR A 47 1.39 3.50 2.33
C THR A 47 1.72 4.10 0.95
N ALA A 48 0.82 4.00 -0.02
CA ALA A 48 1.03 4.55 -1.36
C ALA A 48 1.26 6.07 -1.36
N MET A 49 0.54 6.81 -0.52
CA MET A 49 0.75 8.24 -0.34
C MET A 49 2.16 8.55 0.20
N GLY A 50 2.65 7.76 1.16
CA GLY A 50 4.00 7.88 1.70
C GLY A 50 5.07 7.58 0.65
N LEU A 51 4.91 6.47 -0.09
CA LEU A 51 5.85 6.02 -1.11
C LEU A 51 6.02 7.00 -2.28
N LEU A 52 4.96 7.74 -2.64
CA LEU A 52 4.99 8.68 -3.78
C LEU A 52 5.55 10.06 -3.42
N ARG A 53 5.87 10.35 -2.17
CA ARG A 53 6.37 11.67 -1.73
C ARG A 53 7.63 12.11 -2.48
N GLU A 54 8.53 11.20 -2.77
CA GLU A 54 9.79 11.49 -3.45
C GLU A 54 9.76 11.23 -4.96
N ALA A 55 8.62 10.75 -5.48
CA ALA A 55 8.45 10.48 -6.89
C ALA A 55 8.16 11.74 -7.74
N LYS A 56 8.31 12.95 -7.19
CA LYS A 56 7.86 14.22 -7.80
C LYS A 56 8.42 14.45 -9.22
N ASN A 57 9.67 14.10 -9.45
CA ASN A 57 10.38 14.36 -10.70
C ASN A 57 10.28 13.20 -11.72
N TYR A 58 9.52 12.15 -11.40
CA TYR A 58 9.38 10.98 -12.25
C TYR A 58 7.99 10.93 -12.87
N GLU A 59 7.91 10.65 -14.16
CA GLU A 59 6.67 10.37 -14.87
C GLU A 59 6.25 8.91 -14.67
N TYR A 60 7.23 8.00 -14.53
CA TYR A 60 7.00 6.57 -14.42
C TYR A 60 7.35 6.04 -13.04
N ILE A 61 6.43 5.28 -12.48
CA ILE A 61 6.58 4.57 -11.21
C ILE A 61 6.70 3.08 -11.52
N ILE A 62 7.50 2.36 -10.78
CA ILE A 62 7.57 0.89 -10.86
C ILE A 62 7.46 0.29 -9.46
N GLU A 63 6.69 -0.78 -9.33
CA GLU A 63 6.51 -1.51 -8.08
C GLU A 63 6.23 -2.99 -8.35
N SER A 64 6.34 -3.82 -7.32
CA SER A 64 5.85 -5.20 -7.32
C SER A 64 4.78 -5.39 -6.26
N SER A 65 3.54 -5.49 -6.71
CA SER A 65 2.42 -5.78 -5.80
C SER A 65 1.23 -6.36 -6.54
N SER A 66 0.77 -7.50 -6.10
CA SER A 66 -0.42 -8.16 -6.67
C SER A 66 -1.74 -7.79 -5.99
N GLY A 67 -1.78 -6.71 -5.19
CA GLY A 67 -2.94 -6.43 -4.36
C GLY A 67 -3.17 -4.95 -4.06
N ASN A 68 -3.52 -4.67 -2.82
CA ASN A 68 -3.95 -3.34 -2.39
C ASN A 68 -2.91 -2.23 -2.62
N THR A 69 -1.61 -2.54 -2.55
CA THR A 69 -0.56 -1.54 -2.82
C THR A 69 -0.57 -1.13 -4.30
N ALA A 70 -0.66 -2.10 -5.23
CA ALA A 70 -0.75 -1.80 -6.66
C ALA A 70 -2.00 -0.97 -6.98
N LYS A 71 -3.14 -1.31 -6.37
CA LYS A 71 -4.39 -0.56 -6.54
C LYS A 71 -4.25 0.89 -6.05
N ALA A 72 -3.76 1.09 -4.84
CA ALA A 72 -3.60 2.42 -4.28
C ALA A 72 -2.56 3.27 -5.03
N LEU A 73 -1.39 2.68 -5.36
CA LEU A 73 -0.36 3.34 -6.16
C LEU A 73 -0.87 3.70 -7.55
N GLY A 74 -1.61 2.82 -8.21
CA GLY A 74 -2.17 3.06 -9.54
C GLY A 74 -3.07 4.28 -9.57
N VAL A 75 -4.03 4.38 -8.64
CA VAL A 75 -4.93 5.55 -8.55
C VAL A 75 -4.14 6.81 -8.22
N LEU A 76 -3.27 6.78 -7.19
CA LEU A 76 -2.54 7.98 -6.77
C LEU A 76 -1.52 8.45 -7.83
N ALA A 77 -0.87 7.53 -8.52
CA ALA A 77 0.00 7.85 -9.65
C ALA A 77 -0.80 8.52 -10.78
N SER A 78 -1.93 7.94 -11.16
CA SER A 78 -2.81 8.48 -12.20
C SER A 78 -3.30 9.90 -11.86
N VAL A 79 -3.75 10.15 -10.62
CA VAL A 79 -4.17 11.48 -10.15
C VAL A 79 -3.03 12.51 -10.20
N GLN A 80 -1.78 12.06 -10.04
CA GLN A 80 -0.58 12.89 -10.17
C GLN A 80 -0.05 13.01 -11.61
N GLY A 81 -0.77 12.48 -12.61
CA GLY A 81 -0.34 12.46 -14.01
C GLY A 81 0.82 11.50 -14.29
N LYS A 82 1.05 10.52 -13.43
CA LYS A 82 2.13 9.53 -13.52
C LYS A 82 1.58 8.19 -14.02
N LYS A 83 2.47 7.34 -14.52
CA LYS A 83 2.15 5.98 -14.98
C LYS A 83 2.77 4.96 -14.05
N LEU A 84 2.01 3.95 -13.65
CA LEU A 84 2.51 2.83 -12.85
C LEU A 84 2.73 1.61 -13.75
N LEU A 85 3.93 1.03 -13.66
CA LEU A 85 4.25 -0.33 -14.10
C LEU A 85 4.29 -1.24 -12.89
N ASP A 86 3.34 -2.15 -12.79
CA ASP A 86 3.34 -3.20 -11.78
C ASP A 86 3.99 -4.47 -12.34
N VAL A 87 5.07 -4.92 -11.67
CA VAL A 87 5.79 -6.14 -12.02
C VAL A 87 5.43 -7.21 -11.02
N SER A 88 4.46 -8.04 -11.33
CA SER A 88 3.95 -9.01 -10.38
C SER A 88 3.80 -10.40 -11.00
N ARG A 89 3.83 -11.42 -10.15
CA ARG A 89 3.43 -12.76 -10.54
C ARG A 89 1.93 -12.76 -10.82
N LYS A 90 1.45 -13.72 -11.61
CA LYS A 90 0.03 -13.85 -11.98
C LYS A 90 -0.86 -13.67 -10.73
N MET A 91 -1.74 -12.72 -10.79
CA MET A 91 -2.72 -12.48 -9.74
C MET A 91 -3.70 -13.65 -9.66
N HIS A 92 -4.04 -14.06 -8.44
CA HIS A 92 -5.00 -15.15 -8.24
C HIS A 92 -6.45 -14.71 -8.44
N GLN A 93 -6.71 -13.40 -8.36
CA GLN A 93 -8.05 -12.81 -8.47
C GLN A 93 -8.12 -11.94 -9.73
N GLN A 94 -8.90 -12.38 -10.70
CA GLN A 94 -9.08 -11.66 -11.97
C GLN A 94 -9.67 -10.26 -11.74
N GLU A 95 -10.57 -10.13 -10.79
CA GLU A 95 -11.24 -8.86 -10.45
C GLU A 95 -10.25 -7.80 -9.98
N VAL A 96 -9.21 -8.19 -9.23
CA VAL A 96 -8.16 -7.25 -8.78
C VAL A 96 -7.32 -6.80 -9.96
N GLU A 97 -6.95 -7.71 -10.87
CA GLU A 97 -6.21 -7.39 -12.07
C GLU A 97 -7.00 -6.43 -12.97
N ASP A 98 -8.30 -6.67 -13.14
CA ASP A 98 -9.18 -5.84 -13.96
C ASP A 98 -9.31 -4.42 -13.38
N ILE A 99 -9.48 -4.30 -12.05
CA ILE A 99 -9.49 -2.99 -11.37
C ILE A 99 -8.17 -2.25 -11.64
N ILE A 100 -7.03 -2.90 -11.45
CA ILE A 100 -5.71 -2.29 -11.62
C ILE A 100 -5.52 -1.82 -13.09
N LYS A 101 -6.00 -2.57 -14.07
CA LYS A 101 -5.98 -2.17 -15.48
C LYS A 101 -6.90 -0.99 -15.78
N ILE A 102 -8.12 -0.99 -15.23
CA ILE A 102 -9.10 0.09 -15.41
C ILE A 102 -8.55 1.44 -14.93
N ILE A 103 -7.79 1.45 -13.84
CA ILE A 103 -7.14 2.68 -13.34
C ILE A 103 -5.87 3.07 -14.11
N GLY A 104 -5.55 2.38 -15.21
CA GLY A 104 -4.46 2.75 -16.11
C GLY A 104 -3.07 2.24 -15.72
N THR A 105 -2.99 1.28 -14.80
CA THR A 105 -1.72 0.63 -14.46
C THR A 105 -1.34 -0.38 -15.53
N GLU A 106 -0.09 -0.32 -16.00
CA GLU A 106 0.50 -1.34 -16.84
C GLU A 106 0.96 -2.52 -15.97
N ILE A 107 0.56 -3.74 -16.31
CA ILE A 107 0.92 -4.95 -15.59
C ILE A 107 1.89 -5.78 -16.40
N LYS A 108 3.09 -5.98 -15.89
CA LYS A 108 4.05 -6.97 -16.38
C LYS A 108 3.89 -8.26 -15.58
N SER A 109 3.05 -9.16 -16.09
CA SER A 109 2.84 -10.46 -15.46
C SER A 109 4.06 -11.36 -15.62
N LEU A 110 4.51 -11.92 -14.51
CA LEU A 110 5.58 -12.92 -14.46
C LEU A 110 4.97 -14.32 -14.32
N PRO A 111 5.68 -15.38 -14.75
CA PRO A 111 5.26 -16.74 -14.52
C PRO A 111 5.02 -17.03 -13.04
N ALA A 112 4.11 -17.95 -12.73
CA ALA A 112 3.92 -18.43 -11.37
C ALA A 112 5.26 -18.93 -10.81
N GLY A 113 5.62 -18.46 -9.61
CA GLY A 113 6.81 -18.94 -8.93
C GLY A 113 6.58 -20.28 -8.25
N SER A 114 7.66 -20.91 -7.77
CA SER A 114 7.57 -22.04 -6.85
C SER A 114 6.89 -21.60 -5.55
N GLU A 115 6.25 -22.53 -4.84
CA GLU A 115 5.68 -22.30 -3.50
C GLU A 115 6.74 -21.86 -2.48
N CYS A 116 7.99 -22.30 -2.69
CA CYS A 116 9.14 -21.83 -1.92
C CYS A 116 9.85 -20.73 -2.71
N PRO A 117 9.94 -19.49 -2.18
CA PRO A 117 10.72 -18.43 -2.80
C PRO A 117 12.20 -18.86 -2.94
N ASP A 118 12.73 -18.82 -4.16
CA ASP A 118 14.17 -18.96 -4.40
C ASP A 118 14.79 -17.54 -4.39
N PRO A 119 15.68 -17.26 -3.45
CA PRO A 119 16.37 -15.96 -3.39
C PRO A 119 17.21 -15.65 -4.65
N ASN A 120 17.58 -16.70 -5.41
CA ASN A 120 18.38 -16.59 -6.63
C ASN A 120 17.53 -16.66 -7.92
N ASP A 121 16.20 -16.63 -7.83
CA ASP A 121 15.34 -16.68 -9.01
C ASP A 121 15.54 -15.42 -9.88
N PRO A 122 16.15 -15.54 -11.08
CA PRO A 122 16.38 -14.39 -11.97
C PRO A 122 15.08 -13.80 -12.51
N ASN A 123 13.96 -14.50 -12.36
CA ASN A 123 12.62 -14.05 -12.73
C ASN A 123 11.81 -13.62 -11.50
N SER A 124 12.45 -13.42 -10.36
CA SER A 124 11.78 -12.78 -9.22
C SER A 124 11.37 -11.35 -9.60
N PRO A 125 10.24 -10.85 -9.08
CA PRO A 125 9.80 -9.48 -9.39
C PRO A 125 10.88 -8.44 -9.14
N LEU A 126 11.66 -8.58 -8.06
CA LEU A 126 12.75 -7.67 -7.71
C LEU A 126 13.86 -7.67 -8.77
N GLU A 127 14.30 -8.85 -9.21
CA GLU A 127 15.36 -8.94 -10.23
C GLU A 127 14.88 -8.43 -11.59
N VAL A 128 13.60 -8.64 -11.92
CA VAL A 128 13.00 -8.08 -13.15
C VAL A 128 12.92 -6.55 -13.06
N ILE A 129 12.52 -5.99 -11.91
CA ILE A 129 12.53 -4.53 -11.69
C ILE A 129 13.94 -3.96 -11.86
N LYS A 130 14.95 -4.55 -11.20
CA LYS A 130 16.35 -4.13 -11.34
C LYS A 130 16.82 -4.12 -12.80
N ARG A 131 16.47 -5.16 -13.57
CA ARG A 131 16.79 -5.24 -14.99
C ARG A 131 16.12 -4.13 -15.79
N ILE A 132 14.82 -3.90 -15.60
CA ILE A 132 14.09 -2.83 -16.27
C ILE A 132 14.69 -1.46 -15.96
N MET A 133 15.05 -1.21 -14.70
CA MET A 133 15.67 0.06 -14.29
C MET A 133 17.07 0.24 -14.91
N ASN A 134 17.88 -0.81 -14.97
CA ASN A 134 19.20 -0.79 -15.60
C ASN A 134 19.13 -0.54 -17.12
N GLU A 135 18.12 -1.11 -17.79
CA GLU A 135 17.88 -0.89 -19.21
C GLU A 135 17.31 0.51 -19.52
N ASN A 136 16.73 1.18 -18.50
CA ASN A 136 16.09 2.49 -18.63
C ASN A 136 16.54 3.44 -17.50
N PRO A 137 17.81 3.84 -17.46
CA PRO A 137 18.34 4.64 -16.36
C PRO A 137 17.61 5.99 -16.24
N GLY A 138 17.17 6.30 -15.02
CA GLY A 138 16.50 7.56 -14.69
C GLY A 138 15.03 7.66 -15.13
N LYS A 139 14.47 6.65 -15.80
CA LYS A 139 13.08 6.67 -16.27
C LYS A 139 12.07 6.37 -15.15
N TYR A 140 12.34 5.37 -14.32
CA TYR A 140 11.42 4.87 -13.32
C TYR A 140 11.83 5.28 -11.90
N TYR A 141 10.85 5.61 -11.07
CA TYR A 141 10.99 5.65 -9.62
C TYR A 141 10.49 4.32 -9.05
N TYR A 142 11.38 3.54 -8.44
CA TYR A 142 11.01 2.33 -7.72
C TYR A 142 10.52 2.71 -6.33
N THR A 143 9.25 2.44 -6.04
CA THR A 143 8.63 2.80 -4.76
C THR A 143 9.12 1.96 -3.59
N ASP A 144 9.50 0.69 -3.84
CA ASP A 144 10.09 -0.22 -2.85
C ASP A 144 9.38 -0.22 -1.49
N GLN A 145 8.16 -0.72 -1.47
CA GLN A 145 7.32 -0.70 -0.27
C GLN A 145 7.96 -1.36 0.97
N PHE A 146 9.00 -2.18 0.80
CA PHE A 146 9.68 -2.89 1.88
C PHE A 146 10.83 -2.10 2.51
N SER A 147 11.52 -1.25 1.74
CA SER A 147 12.71 -0.52 2.19
C SER A 147 12.54 0.99 2.24
N ASN A 148 11.51 1.53 1.57
CA ASN A 148 11.28 2.96 1.49
C ASN A 148 10.78 3.52 2.82
N SER A 149 11.54 4.43 3.41
CA SER A 149 11.21 5.08 4.70
C SER A 149 9.91 5.88 4.68
N GLY A 150 9.39 6.25 3.50
CA GLY A 150 8.08 6.88 3.34
C GLY A 150 6.92 6.01 3.84
N ASN A 151 7.10 4.67 3.82
CA ASN A 151 6.11 3.73 4.34
C ASN A 151 5.95 3.84 5.87
N PRO A 152 6.94 3.58 6.73
CA PRO A 152 6.74 3.74 8.17
C PRO A 152 6.44 5.20 8.56
N LYS A 153 7.07 6.17 7.89
CA LYS A 153 6.89 7.58 8.21
C LYS A 153 5.44 8.06 8.02
N ILE A 154 4.74 7.63 6.98
CA ILE A 154 3.32 8.01 6.80
C ILE A 154 2.45 7.45 7.93
N HIS A 155 2.74 6.27 8.44
CA HIS A 155 2.00 5.68 9.55
C HIS A 155 2.29 6.37 10.88
N GLU A 156 3.54 6.77 11.12
CA GLU A 156 3.92 7.61 12.26
C GLU A 156 3.19 8.95 12.23
N GLU A 157 3.17 9.62 11.08
CA GLU A 157 2.58 10.95 10.92
C GLU A 157 1.05 10.97 10.90
N THR A 158 0.40 9.85 10.60
CA THR A 158 -1.05 9.77 10.43
C THR A 158 -1.68 8.70 11.32
N THR A 159 -1.49 7.41 11.05
CA THR A 159 -2.16 6.31 11.75
C THR A 159 -1.92 6.33 13.25
N ALA A 160 -0.64 6.44 13.66
CA ALA A 160 -0.28 6.46 15.06
C ALA A 160 -0.82 7.71 15.76
N LYS A 161 -0.69 8.86 15.10
CA LYS A 161 -1.22 10.13 15.63
C LYS A 161 -2.74 10.10 15.78
N GLU A 162 -3.48 9.58 14.80
CA GLU A 162 -4.94 9.47 14.89
C GLU A 162 -5.37 8.55 16.04
N ILE A 163 -4.63 7.46 16.30
CA ILE A 163 -4.90 6.57 17.43
C ILE A 163 -4.63 7.29 18.77
N ASP A 164 -3.50 7.98 18.85
CA ASP A 164 -3.12 8.72 20.06
C ASP A 164 -4.08 9.89 20.36
N ASP A 165 -4.52 10.60 19.32
CA ASP A 165 -5.51 11.69 19.45
C ASP A 165 -6.89 11.16 19.92
N ASP A 166 -7.29 9.93 19.52
CA ASP A 166 -8.60 9.35 19.84
C ASP A 166 -8.65 8.69 21.24
N ILE A 167 -7.61 7.92 21.62
CA ILE A 167 -7.61 7.09 22.84
C ILE A 167 -6.34 7.22 23.69
N GLY A 168 -5.35 8.02 23.29
CA GLY A 168 -4.03 8.03 23.89
C GLY A 168 -3.24 6.78 23.54
N THR A 169 -2.16 6.54 24.29
CA THR A 169 -1.30 5.36 24.08
C THR A 169 -2.00 4.08 24.52
N PRO A 170 -2.27 3.12 23.62
CA PRO A 170 -2.88 1.85 24.00
C PRO A 170 -1.91 0.95 24.79
N ASP A 171 -2.40 0.12 25.70
CA ASP A 171 -1.58 -0.88 26.41
C ASP A 171 -1.02 -1.95 25.45
N PHE A 172 -1.77 -2.29 24.41
CA PHE A 172 -1.39 -3.28 23.39
C PHE A 172 -1.80 -2.81 21.99
N PHE A 173 -0.90 -3.02 21.02
CA PHE A 173 -1.17 -2.78 19.60
C PHE A 173 -0.95 -4.07 18.80
N PHE A 174 -1.91 -4.41 17.95
CA PHE A 174 -1.86 -5.59 17.08
C PHE A 174 -1.93 -5.16 15.62
N ALA A 175 -1.00 -5.64 14.80
CA ALA A 175 -1.01 -5.43 13.36
C ALA A 175 -0.54 -6.68 12.62
N GLY A 176 -1.01 -6.86 11.38
CA GLY A 176 -0.50 -7.89 10.49
C GLY A 176 0.89 -7.54 9.97
N LEU A 177 1.82 -8.49 10.02
CA LEU A 177 3.16 -8.31 9.46
C LEU A 177 3.16 -8.55 7.96
N GLY A 178 3.29 -7.45 7.19
CA GLY A 178 3.54 -7.48 5.76
C GLY A 178 4.82 -6.71 5.45
N THR A 179 4.69 -5.46 5.00
CA THR A 179 5.85 -4.56 4.80
C THR A 179 6.42 -4.02 6.12
N THR A 180 5.74 -4.25 7.23
CA THR A 180 6.12 -3.75 8.58
C THR A 180 6.20 -2.23 8.71
N GLY A 181 5.55 -1.48 7.83
CA GLY A 181 5.51 -0.03 7.88
C GLY A 181 4.49 0.55 8.86
N SER A 182 3.41 -0.21 9.12
CA SER A 182 2.31 0.21 10.02
C SER A 182 2.44 -0.35 11.39
#